data_a2ce23d5b14cf0bfe4655bb83a1edbf5
#
_entry.id   a2ce23d5b14cf0bfe4655bb83a1edbf5
#
_cell.length_a   1.000
_cell.length_b   1.000
_cell.length_c   1.000
_cell.angle_alpha   90.00
_cell.angle_beta   90.00
_cell.angle_gamma   90.00
#
_symmetry.space_group_name_H-M   'P 1'
#
loop_
_entity.id
_entity.type
_entity.pdbx_description
1 polymer ?
#
loop_
_entity_poly.entity_id
_entity_poly.type
_entity_poly.pdbx_seq_one_letter_code
_entity_poly.pdbx_strand_id
1 'polypeptide(L)'
;YKMPTLKEALAVCKDRIVVNIDQGYQYYDLVMAITEELGVTEQILIKGKKPVDFVDAQAKKYKHAMMYMPIIDINKPSGQELFRQYMDKKIVPLAYEVCWQQETPEVRKCMKDILAQGSKIWVNTLWASLCGGEEAGIYDDYAFEHGAEVYQKVLDFGTSIIQTDRPELLISYLK
;
A
#
# COMPACT_ATOMS: atom_id res chain seq x y z
N TYR A 1 12.37 -20.04 -19.66
CA TYR A 1 11.53 -20.13 -18.46
C TYR A 1 10.07 -19.82 -18.83
N LYS A 2 9.12 -20.60 -18.30
CA LYS A 2 7.68 -20.34 -18.46
C LYS A 2 7.25 -19.41 -17.33
N MET A 3 6.55 -18.33 -17.68
CA MET A 3 5.94 -17.43 -16.67
C MET A 3 4.82 -18.21 -15.95
N PRO A 4 4.80 -18.24 -14.61
CA PRO A 4 3.70 -18.86 -13.87
C PRO A 4 2.39 -18.07 -14.05
N THR A 5 1.28 -18.77 -13.97
CA THR A 5 -0.02 -18.14 -13.87
C THR A 5 -0.24 -17.53 -12.48
N LEU A 6 -1.18 -16.60 -12.35
CA LEU A 6 -1.55 -16.05 -11.03
C LEU A 6 -1.96 -17.17 -10.06
N LYS A 7 -2.72 -18.15 -10.53
CA LYS A 7 -3.15 -19.30 -9.71
C LYS A 7 -1.97 -20.11 -9.17
N GLU A 8 -0.98 -20.40 -10.00
CA GLU A 8 0.25 -21.12 -9.60
C GLU A 8 1.04 -20.30 -8.55
N ALA A 9 1.19 -18.99 -8.77
CA ALA A 9 1.89 -18.11 -7.82
C ALA A 9 1.17 -18.04 -6.46
N LEU A 10 -0.16 -17.84 -6.47
CA LEU A 10 -0.95 -17.76 -5.24
C LEU A 10 -0.98 -19.09 -4.47
N ALA A 11 -0.95 -20.22 -5.16
CA ALA A 11 -0.87 -21.53 -4.51
C ALA A 11 0.42 -21.70 -3.69
N VAL A 12 1.54 -21.13 -4.14
CA VAL A 12 2.82 -21.12 -3.39
C VAL A 12 2.74 -20.22 -2.15
N CYS A 13 2.00 -19.11 -2.23
CA CYS A 13 1.87 -18.12 -1.16
C CYS A 13 0.80 -18.48 -0.11
N LYS A 14 -0.05 -19.47 -0.41
CA LYS A 14 -1.17 -19.86 0.45
C LYS A 14 -0.73 -20.16 1.88
N ASP A 15 -1.44 -19.58 2.85
CA ASP A 15 -1.24 -19.73 4.31
C ASP A 15 0.16 -19.29 4.81
N ARG A 16 0.90 -18.52 3.98
CA ARG A 16 2.27 -18.10 4.29
C ARG A 16 2.46 -16.60 4.39
N ILE A 17 1.87 -15.84 3.46
CA ILE A 17 2.08 -14.39 3.33
C ILE A 17 0.82 -13.71 2.80
N VAL A 18 0.68 -12.41 3.07
CA VAL A 18 -0.24 -11.53 2.35
C VAL A 18 0.37 -11.19 0.98
N VAL A 19 -0.43 -11.25 -0.07
CA VAL A 19 0.01 -10.97 -1.44
C VAL A 19 -0.64 -9.70 -1.95
N ASN A 20 0.17 -8.69 -2.28
CA ASN A 20 -0.29 -7.53 -3.01
C ASN A 20 -0.29 -7.85 -4.52
N ILE A 21 -1.47 -7.79 -5.15
CA ILE A 21 -1.60 -7.95 -6.60
C ILE A 21 -1.63 -6.56 -7.23
N ASP A 22 -0.46 -6.12 -7.70
CA ASP A 22 -0.35 -4.83 -8.38
C ASP A 22 -1.18 -4.81 -9.67
N GLN A 23 -1.82 -3.66 -9.97
CA GLN A 23 -2.76 -3.50 -11.09
C GLN A 23 -3.96 -4.49 -11.08
N GLY A 24 -4.12 -5.29 -10.03
CA GLY A 24 -5.14 -6.33 -9.93
C GLY A 24 -6.57 -5.81 -9.95
N TYR A 25 -6.80 -4.55 -9.55
CA TYR A 25 -8.15 -3.98 -9.45
C TYR A 25 -8.92 -3.97 -10.78
N GLN A 26 -8.25 -3.79 -11.91
CA GLN A 26 -8.87 -3.82 -13.23
C GLN A 26 -9.33 -5.23 -13.65
N TYR A 27 -8.87 -6.26 -12.96
CA TYR A 27 -9.22 -7.67 -13.15
C TYR A 27 -9.93 -8.26 -11.94
N TYR A 28 -10.62 -7.42 -11.16
CA TYR A 28 -11.16 -7.77 -9.85
C TYR A 28 -11.92 -9.09 -9.84
N ASP A 29 -12.89 -9.25 -10.75
CA ASP A 29 -13.75 -10.44 -10.77
C ASP A 29 -12.97 -11.72 -11.16
N LEU A 30 -11.96 -11.61 -12.04
CA LEU A 30 -11.07 -12.72 -12.39
C LEU A 30 -10.16 -13.11 -11.23
N VAL A 31 -9.62 -12.12 -10.54
CA VAL A 31 -8.79 -12.35 -9.35
C VAL A 31 -9.63 -12.99 -8.25
N MET A 32 -10.86 -12.49 -8.01
CA MET A 32 -11.79 -13.08 -7.05
C MET A 32 -12.07 -14.56 -7.33
N ALA A 33 -12.38 -14.92 -8.58
CA ALA A 33 -12.64 -16.31 -8.95
C ALA A 33 -11.45 -17.23 -8.62
N ILE A 34 -10.22 -16.78 -8.89
CA ILE A 34 -9.00 -17.54 -8.58
C ILE A 34 -8.78 -17.66 -7.06
N THR A 35 -8.98 -16.57 -6.33
CA THR A 35 -8.72 -16.53 -4.89
C THR A 35 -9.77 -17.33 -4.10
N GLU A 36 -11.03 -17.31 -4.53
CA GLU A 36 -12.09 -18.15 -3.96
C GLU A 36 -11.83 -19.64 -4.22
N GLU A 37 -11.42 -20.00 -5.44
CA GLU A 37 -11.07 -21.39 -5.78
C GLU A 37 -9.93 -21.93 -4.91
N LEU A 38 -8.92 -21.08 -4.62
CA LEU A 38 -7.77 -21.46 -3.79
C LEU A 38 -8.05 -21.32 -2.29
N GLY A 39 -9.11 -20.61 -1.88
CA GLY A 39 -9.41 -20.29 -0.50
C GLY A 39 -8.39 -19.32 0.13
N VAL A 40 -7.93 -18.31 -0.65
CA VAL A 40 -6.91 -17.34 -0.22
C VAL A 40 -7.37 -15.89 -0.28
N THR A 41 -8.66 -15.63 -0.47
CA THR A 41 -9.21 -14.27 -0.65
C THR A 41 -8.79 -13.30 0.46
N GLU A 42 -8.77 -13.75 1.72
CA GLU A 42 -8.39 -12.92 2.86
C GLU A 42 -6.88 -12.63 2.95
N GLN A 43 -6.05 -13.31 2.15
CA GLN A 43 -4.62 -13.04 2.03
C GLN A 43 -4.28 -12.05 0.92
N ILE A 44 -5.28 -11.61 0.15
CA ILE A 44 -5.05 -10.77 -1.02
C ILE A 44 -5.30 -9.30 -0.71
N LEU A 45 -4.30 -8.48 -1.02
CA LEU A 45 -4.37 -7.04 -1.01
C LEU A 45 -4.42 -6.53 -2.45
N ILE A 46 -5.41 -5.69 -2.75
CA ILE A 46 -5.51 -4.96 -4.01
C ILE A 46 -5.49 -3.47 -3.69
N LYS A 47 -4.79 -2.70 -4.49
CA LYS A 47 -4.64 -1.27 -4.29
C LYS A 47 -5.07 -0.44 -5.50
N GLY A 48 -5.40 0.83 -5.29
CA GLY A 48 -5.77 1.73 -6.37
C GLY A 48 -6.28 3.09 -5.91
N LYS A 49 -6.69 3.90 -6.89
CA LYS A 49 -7.19 5.28 -6.69
C LYS A 49 -8.69 5.39 -6.98
N LYS A 50 -9.45 4.35 -6.63
CA LYS A 50 -10.89 4.33 -6.90
C LYS A 50 -11.67 5.05 -5.81
N PRO A 51 -12.75 5.77 -6.17
CA PRO A 51 -13.65 6.38 -5.20
C PRO A 51 -14.19 5.34 -4.21
N VAL A 52 -14.39 5.76 -2.98
CA VAL A 52 -14.79 4.86 -1.88
C VAL A 52 -16.11 4.12 -2.17
N ASP A 53 -17.11 4.78 -2.76
CA ASP A 53 -18.39 4.14 -3.11
C ASP A 53 -18.25 3.06 -4.15
N PHE A 54 -17.34 3.26 -5.10
CA PHE A 54 -17.08 2.27 -6.13
C PHE A 54 -16.43 1.01 -5.52
N VAL A 55 -15.48 1.19 -4.62
CA VAL A 55 -14.82 0.08 -3.91
C VAL A 55 -15.80 -0.67 -3.02
N ASP A 56 -16.61 0.05 -2.26
CA ASP A 56 -17.63 -0.53 -1.38
C ASP A 56 -18.69 -1.32 -2.17
N ALA A 57 -19.18 -0.74 -3.27
CA ALA A 57 -20.13 -1.42 -4.14
C ALA A 57 -19.55 -2.69 -4.79
N GLN A 58 -18.27 -2.68 -5.15
CA GLN A 58 -17.59 -3.85 -5.70
C GLN A 58 -17.41 -4.94 -4.63
N ALA A 59 -16.98 -4.57 -3.44
CA ALA A 59 -16.78 -5.51 -2.34
C ALA A 59 -18.09 -6.22 -1.92
N LYS A 60 -19.21 -5.49 -1.91
CA LYS A 60 -20.55 -6.02 -1.55
C LYS A 60 -21.10 -7.08 -2.50
N LYS A 61 -20.51 -7.27 -3.68
CA LYS A 61 -20.90 -8.36 -4.60
C LYS A 61 -20.48 -9.74 -4.09
N TYR A 62 -19.56 -9.80 -3.15
CA TYR A 62 -18.93 -11.04 -2.66
C TYR A 62 -19.17 -11.22 -1.17
N LYS A 63 -19.27 -12.49 -0.73
CA LYS A 63 -19.40 -12.83 0.68
C LYS A 63 -18.14 -12.46 1.47
N HIS A 64 -16.98 -12.68 0.86
CA HIS A 64 -15.68 -12.30 1.37
C HIS A 64 -14.96 -11.53 0.26
N ALA A 65 -14.58 -10.30 0.53
CA ALA A 65 -13.87 -9.47 -0.43
C ALA A 65 -12.38 -9.44 -0.12
N MET A 66 -11.57 -9.24 -1.16
CA MET A 66 -10.15 -8.95 -0.99
C MET A 66 -9.95 -7.65 -0.21
N MET A 67 -8.86 -7.54 0.53
CA MET A 67 -8.47 -6.28 1.16
C MET A 67 -8.19 -5.22 0.11
N TYR A 68 -8.71 -4.01 0.31
CA TYR A 68 -8.42 -2.88 -0.57
C TYR A 68 -7.61 -1.82 0.18
N MET A 69 -6.57 -1.31 -0.49
CA MET A 69 -5.72 -0.22 0.00
C MET A 69 -5.80 0.98 -0.95
N PRO A 70 -6.33 2.13 -0.49
CA PRO A 70 -6.28 3.36 -1.26
C PRO A 70 -4.85 3.85 -1.45
N ILE A 71 -4.52 4.30 -2.68
CA ILE A 71 -3.29 5.02 -2.98
C ILE A 71 -3.61 6.50 -2.99
N ILE A 72 -3.01 7.26 -2.09
CA ILE A 72 -3.25 8.70 -1.94
C ILE A 72 -1.94 9.48 -2.15
N ASP A 73 -1.95 10.40 -3.11
CA ASP A 73 -0.88 11.36 -3.34
C ASP A 73 -1.29 12.69 -2.70
N ILE A 74 -0.77 12.98 -1.52
CA ILE A 74 -1.23 14.10 -0.69
C ILE A 74 -0.82 15.46 -1.24
N ASN A 75 0.19 15.55 -2.07
CA ASN A 75 0.50 16.79 -2.75
C ASN A 75 -0.47 17.10 -3.92
N LYS A 76 -1.35 16.16 -4.29
CA LYS A 76 -2.33 16.35 -5.37
C LYS A 76 -3.76 16.50 -4.83
N PRO A 77 -4.55 17.45 -5.38
CA PRO A 77 -5.94 17.62 -4.97
C PRO A 77 -6.79 16.35 -5.06
N SER A 78 -6.54 15.51 -6.07
CA SER A 78 -7.26 14.23 -6.23
C SER A 78 -6.95 13.23 -5.11
N GLY A 79 -5.71 13.19 -4.62
CA GLY A 79 -5.34 12.33 -3.49
C GLY A 79 -5.92 12.83 -2.17
N GLN A 80 -5.92 14.14 -1.94
CA GLN A 80 -6.56 14.76 -0.78
C GLN A 80 -8.07 14.50 -0.78
N GLU A 81 -8.73 14.64 -1.93
CA GLU A 81 -10.16 14.38 -2.08
C GLU A 81 -10.48 12.90 -1.83
N LEU A 82 -9.69 11.97 -2.37
CA LEU A 82 -9.87 10.55 -2.13
C LEU A 82 -9.74 10.22 -0.64
N PHE A 83 -8.71 10.75 0.02
CA PHE A 83 -8.52 10.57 1.46
C PHE A 83 -9.72 11.10 2.26
N ARG A 84 -10.19 12.30 1.94
CA ARG A 84 -11.36 12.91 2.58
C ARG A 84 -12.60 12.03 2.45
N GLN A 85 -12.84 11.40 1.29
CA GLN A 85 -13.97 10.49 1.09
C GLN A 85 -13.98 9.31 2.06
N TYR A 86 -12.81 8.71 2.30
CA TYR A 86 -12.67 7.62 3.29
C TYR A 86 -12.92 8.11 4.72
N MET A 87 -12.38 9.28 5.08
CA MET A 87 -12.56 9.87 6.40
C MET A 87 -14.03 10.22 6.67
N ASP A 88 -14.69 10.90 5.74
CA ASP A 88 -16.09 11.34 5.87
C ASP A 88 -17.05 10.14 6.00
N LYS A 89 -16.79 9.06 5.27
CA LYS A 89 -17.61 7.83 5.32
C LYS A 89 -17.25 6.90 6.47
N LYS A 90 -16.21 7.22 7.23
CA LYS A 90 -15.70 6.39 8.32
C LYS A 90 -15.37 4.95 7.90
N ILE A 91 -14.92 4.77 6.65
CA ILE A 91 -14.44 3.50 6.15
C ILE A 91 -12.94 3.41 6.48
N VAL A 92 -12.59 2.39 7.26
CA VAL A 92 -11.22 2.17 7.76
C VAL A 92 -10.58 1.03 6.97
N PRO A 93 -9.79 1.33 5.92
CA PRO A 93 -9.03 0.29 5.22
C PRO A 93 -7.90 -0.24 6.11
N LEU A 94 -7.36 -1.42 5.77
CA LEU A 94 -6.20 -1.98 6.47
C LEU A 94 -5.03 -0.99 6.50
N ALA A 95 -4.75 -0.38 5.35
CA ALA A 95 -3.68 0.59 5.18
C ALA A 95 -4.03 1.61 4.08
N TYR A 96 -3.28 2.72 4.05
CA TYR A 96 -3.20 3.64 2.93
C TYR A 96 -1.77 3.61 2.38
N GLU A 97 -1.62 3.48 1.06
CA GLU A 97 -0.36 3.82 0.40
C GLU A 97 -0.30 5.34 0.27
N VAL A 98 0.58 5.96 1.04
CA VAL A 98 0.76 7.42 1.07
C VAL A 98 1.93 7.80 0.19
N CYS A 99 1.66 8.61 -0.85
CA CYS A 99 2.68 9.17 -1.72
C CYS A 99 2.75 10.68 -1.55
N TRP A 100 3.96 11.23 -1.57
CA TRP A 100 4.22 12.67 -1.55
C TRP A 100 5.56 12.98 -2.22
N GLN A 101 5.69 14.16 -2.82
CA GLN A 101 6.94 14.65 -3.39
C GLN A 101 7.61 15.70 -2.51
N GLN A 102 6.82 16.42 -1.73
CA GLN A 102 7.29 17.40 -0.77
C GLN A 102 6.62 17.17 0.57
N GLU A 103 7.41 17.13 1.63
CA GLU A 103 6.89 17.03 2.98
C GLU A 103 6.27 18.36 3.39
N THR A 104 4.95 18.37 3.57
CA THR A 104 4.18 19.53 4.01
C THR A 104 3.45 19.23 5.32
N PRO A 105 2.93 20.26 6.02
CA PRO A 105 2.06 20.04 7.19
C PRO A 105 0.86 19.14 6.90
N GLU A 106 0.31 19.21 5.67
CA GLU A 106 -0.82 18.39 5.23
C GLU A 106 -0.44 16.91 5.13
N VAL A 107 0.78 16.59 4.63
CA VAL A 107 1.30 15.21 4.60
C VAL A 107 1.39 14.65 6.02
N ARG A 108 2.00 15.39 6.93
CA ARG A 108 2.12 14.98 8.34
C ARG A 108 0.76 14.83 9.02
N LYS A 109 -0.17 15.76 8.74
CA LYS A 109 -1.53 15.69 9.25
C LYS A 109 -2.25 14.44 8.74
N CYS A 110 -2.17 14.17 7.43
CA CYS A 110 -2.77 13.00 6.81
C CYS A 110 -2.28 11.71 7.48
N MET A 111 -0.97 11.55 7.68
CA MET A 111 -0.40 10.38 8.35
C MET A 111 -0.91 10.21 9.77
N LYS A 112 -1.02 11.30 10.54
CA LYS A 112 -1.60 11.29 11.89
C LYS A 112 -3.08 10.89 11.87
N ASP A 113 -3.85 11.41 10.93
CA ASP A 113 -5.27 11.10 10.81
C ASP A 113 -5.48 9.62 10.43
N ILE A 114 -4.64 9.05 9.55
CA ILE A 114 -4.63 7.61 9.21
C ILE A 114 -4.42 6.76 10.46
N LEU A 115 -3.41 7.07 11.26
CA LEU A 115 -3.12 6.33 12.49
C LEU A 115 -4.24 6.47 13.52
N ALA A 116 -4.80 7.68 13.65
CA ALA A 116 -5.87 7.97 14.60
C ALA A 116 -7.16 7.20 14.32
N GLN A 117 -7.46 6.90 13.04
CA GLN A 117 -8.61 6.06 12.69
C GLN A 117 -8.33 4.55 12.79
N GLY A 118 -7.10 4.12 13.07
CA GLY A 118 -6.70 2.73 13.25
C GLY A 118 -6.18 2.03 11.99
N SER A 119 -6.00 2.74 10.88
CA SER A 119 -5.37 2.23 9.66
C SER A 119 -3.84 2.22 9.77
N LYS A 120 -3.19 1.40 8.95
CA LYS A 120 -1.73 1.38 8.79
C LYS A 120 -1.28 2.38 7.72
N ILE A 121 -0.01 2.76 7.76
CA ILE A 121 0.64 3.54 6.70
C ILE A 121 1.55 2.62 5.90
N TRP A 122 1.37 2.61 4.60
CA TRP A 122 2.26 2.01 3.62
C TRP A 122 3.02 3.11 2.91
N VAL A 123 4.34 3.06 2.93
CA VAL A 123 5.23 3.94 2.17
C VAL A 123 5.98 3.11 1.13
N ASN A 124 6.14 3.69 -0.04
CA ASN A 124 6.86 3.10 -1.15
C ASN A 124 8.21 3.81 -1.30
N THR A 125 9.30 3.11 -1.01
CA THR A 125 10.66 3.66 -1.04
C THR A 125 11.43 3.35 -2.32
N LEU A 126 10.78 2.78 -3.35
CA LEU A 126 11.45 2.37 -4.59
C LEU A 126 12.18 3.53 -5.27
N TRP A 127 11.61 4.74 -5.26
CA TRP A 127 12.22 5.95 -5.81
C TRP A 127 11.69 7.23 -5.18
N ALA A 128 12.49 8.28 -5.25
CA ALA A 128 12.28 9.55 -4.57
C ALA A 128 10.90 10.20 -4.78
N SER A 129 10.33 10.13 -5.97
CA SER A 129 9.03 10.77 -6.29
C SER A 129 7.83 10.20 -5.53
N LEU A 130 8.00 9.09 -4.81
CA LEU A 130 6.94 8.44 -4.03
C LEU A 130 7.03 8.73 -2.53
N CYS A 131 8.19 9.25 -2.05
CA CYS A 131 8.48 9.33 -0.62
C CYS A 131 9.27 10.61 -0.24
N GLY A 132 8.86 11.76 -0.72
CA GLY A 132 9.38 13.07 -0.27
C GLY A 132 10.33 13.77 -1.20
N GLY A 133 10.64 13.18 -2.36
CA GLY A 133 11.55 13.76 -3.34
C GLY A 133 13.03 13.47 -3.07
N GLU A 134 13.88 13.90 -4.00
CA GLU A 134 15.34 13.68 -3.94
C GLU A 134 15.96 14.27 -2.66
N GLU A 135 15.52 15.46 -2.26
CA GLU A 135 16.06 16.16 -1.08
C GLU A 135 15.76 15.44 0.25
N ALA A 136 14.68 14.67 0.30
CA ALA A 136 14.34 13.90 1.50
C ALA A 136 15.31 12.75 1.76
N GLY A 137 15.88 12.17 0.69
CA GLY A 137 16.84 11.07 0.79
C GLY A 137 16.27 9.82 1.48
N ILE A 138 15.02 9.47 1.20
CA ILE A 138 14.34 8.33 1.82
C ILE A 138 13.95 7.26 0.78
N TYR A 139 14.74 7.04 -0.23
CA TYR A 139 14.50 6.02 -1.24
C TYR A 139 15.63 5.00 -1.29
N ASP A 140 15.35 3.85 -1.86
CA ASP A 140 16.18 2.65 -1.74
C ASP A 140 17.61 2.80 -2.25
N ASP A 141 17.82 3.49 -3.37
CA ASP A 141 19.18 3.72 -3.88
C ASP A 141 19.96 4.66 -2.96
N TYR A 142 19.30 5.70 -2.44
CA TYR A 142 19.95 6.58 -1.45
C TYR A 142 20.31 5.81 -0.17
N ALA A 143 19.42 4.93 0.32
CA ALA A 143 19.70 4.09 1.48
C ALA A 143 20.86 3.13 1.22
N PHE A 144 20.99 2.60 0.00
CA PHE A 144 22.08 1.72 -0.37
C PHE A 144 23.43 2.45 -0.39
N GLU A 145 23.47 3.70 -0.85
CA GLU A 145 24.68 4.50 -0.97
C GLU A 145 25.09 5.17 0.36
N HIS A 146 24.14 5.55 1.21
CA HIS A 146 24.39 6.40 2.38
C HIS A 146 24.10 5.72 3.73
N GLY A 147 23.56 4.50 3.71
CA GLY A 147 23.25 3.73 4.91
C GLY A 147 21.75 3.57 5.18
N ALA A 148 21.42 2.48 5.86
CA ALA A 148 20.05 2.08 6.11
C ALA A 148 19.30 2.97 7.12
N GLU A 149 20.01 3.85 7.84
CA GLU A 149 19.45 4.80 8.81
C GLU A 149 18.43 5.76 8.19
N VAL A 150 18.47 5.93 6.86
CA VAL A 150 17.46 6.73 6.14
C VAL A 150 16.04 6.18 6.31
N TYR A 151 15.89 4.86 6.54
CA TYR A 151 14.58 4.26 6.80
C TYR A 151 13.96 4.72 8.12
N GLN A 152 14.75 5.23 9.06
CA GLN A 152 14.20 5.83 10.30
C GLN A 152 13.25 6.98 10.00
N LYS A 153 13.55 7.80 8.99
CA LYS A 153 12.66 8.90 8.58
C LYS A 153 11.28 8.41 8.16
N VAL A 154 11.22 7.22 7.51
CA VAL A 154 9.95 6.59 7.13
C VAL A 154 9.22 6.07 8.37
N LEU A 155 9.93 5.43 9.28
CA LEU A 155 9.37 4.90 10.53
C LEU A 155 8.85 6.02 11.44
N ASP A 156 9.48 7.18 11.45
CA ASP A 156 9.08 8.35 12.25
C ASP A 156 7.72 8.93 11.83
N PHE A 157 7.24 8.62 10.62
CA PHE A 157 5.86 8.90 10.21
C PHE A 157 4.83 7.93 10.79
N GLY A 158 5.26 6.88 11.51
CA GLY A 158 4.40 5.80 11.99
C GLY A 158 4.12 4.73 10.93
N THR A 159 4.96 4.67 9.89
CA THR A 159 4.87 3.67 8.83
C THR A 159 5.09 2.28 9.40
N SER A 160 4.25 1.33 9.02
CA SER A 160 4.35 -0.06 9.43
C SER A 160 4.44 -1.03 8.25
N ILE A 161 4.31 -0.54 7.02
CA ILE A 161 4.48 -1.33 5.81
C ILE A 161 5.35 -0.52 4.84
N ILE A 162 6.47 -1.09 4.42
CA ILE A 162 7.41 -0.45 3.48
C ILE A 162 7.55 -1.33 2.26
N GLN A 163 7.27 -0.76 1.09
CA GLN A 163 7.59 -1.40 -0.19
C GLN A 163 8.99 -0.97 -0.62
N THR A 164 9.90 -1.93 -0.74
CA THR A 164 11.32 -1.69 -1.01
C THR A 164 11.86 -2.70 -2.03
N ASP A 165 12.81 -2.28 -2.86
CA ASP A 165 13.64 -3.14 -3.72
C ASP A 165 14.89 -3.67 -2.99
N ARG A 166 15.12 -3.21 -1.75
CA ARG A 166 16.27 -3.58 -0.91
C ARG A 166 15.84 -4.26 0.41
N PRO A 167 15.05 -5.36 0.35
CA PRO A 167 14.48 -5.94 1.56
C PRO A 167 15.54 -6.43 2.56
N GLU A 168 16.68 -6.93 2.10
CA GLU A 168 17.76 -7.37 2.98
C GLU A 168 18.36 -6.20 3.76
N LEU A 169 18.54 -5.05 3.09
CA LEU A 169 19.06 -3.84 3.74
C LEU A 169 18.08 -3.33 4.81
N LEU A 170 16.80 -3.23 4.48
CA LEU A 170 15.76 -2.82 5.42
C LEU A 170 15.65 -3.80 6.60
N ILE A 171 15.60 -5.11 6.35
CA ILE A 171 15.50 -6.13 7.41
C ILE A 171 16.73 -6.09 8.35
N SER A 172 17.93 -5.86 7.81
CA SER A 172 19.12 -5.75 8.64
C SER A 172 19.10 -4.52 9.54
N TYR A 173 18.48 -3.43 9.11
CA TYR A 173 18.29 -2.23 9.92
C TYR A 173 17.26 -2.41 11.03
N LEU A 174 16.19 -3.18 10.76
CA LEU A 174 15.09 -3.39 11.72
C LEU A 174 15.39 -4.42 12.82
N LYS A 175 16.50 -5.17 12.71
CA LYS A 175 16.92 -6.16 13.72
C LYS A 175 17.76 -5.53 14.80
#